data_2a4ca7a888be1264e5b3f39c5502fdb7
#
_entry.id   2a4ca7a888be1264e5b3f39c5502fdb7
#
_cell.length_a   1.000
_cell.length_b   1.000
_cell.length_c   1.000
_cell.angle_alpha   90.00
_cell.angle_beta   90.00
_cell.angle_gamma   90.00
#
_symmetry.space_group_name_H-M   'P 1'
#
loop_
_entity.id
_entity.type
_entity.pdbx_description
1 polymer ?
#
loop_
_entity_poly.entity_id
_entity_poly.type
_entity_poly.pdbx_seq_one_letter_code
_entity_poly.pdbx_strand_id
1 'polypeptide(L)'
;MMMSNSRLCLIGFGEAGGEIASSLCASRDASTAPLPSITAFDIKSTQPDSAQLMRSRMDAAGVECASDMVMAVAGAQAVISVVTADRAHEAAVMAAQHIEAGALFLDMNSCAPGTKQKSADVIEQAGGRYVDVAVMAPITTAGHRTTMLAASTHGEAAVALFTALDMKVSLVGEAPGLASTIKMLRSVMIKGIEALTAECFQAACRAGVVDEVAASLDASEPDEGWAERASYNMERMTTHGLRRAAEMHEVAVTLAELGVASGMSAATAERQDAFGAAGLDLTNVRGLAARMAAIETEFALGEPEASNDPGVADETAQKTIDEGQD
;
A
#
# COMPACT_ATOMS: atom_id res chain seq x y z
N MET A 1 -27.78 -11.96 -11.25
CA MET A 1 -27.94 -11.22 -12.51
C MET A 1 -28.10 -9.75 -12.12
N MET A 2 -27.07 -8.92 -12.32
CA MET A 2 -27.20 -7.48 -12.08
C MET A 2 -28.22 -6.91 -13.07
N MET A 3 -29.20 -6.18 -12.55
CA MET A 3 -30.21 -5.56 -13.39
C MET A 3 -29.63 -4.32 -14.09
N SER A 4 -30.18 -3.92 -15.23
CA SER A 4 -29.72 -2.77 -16.04
C SER A 4 -29.72 -1.41 -15.31
N ASN A 5 -30.09 -1.38 -14.04
CA ASN A 5 -30.15 -0.19 -13.19
C ASN A 5 -29.32 -0.31 -11.91
N SER A 6 -28.28 -1.18 -11.91
CA SER A 6 -27.38 -1.34 -10.75
C SER A 6 -26.46 -0.13 -10.62
N ARG A 7 -26.19 0.33 -9.39
CA ARG A 7 -25.29 1.42 -9.09
C ARG A 7 -24.11 0.92 -8.24
N LEU A 8 -22.90 1.25 -8.65
CA LEU A 8 -21.65 1.01 -7.92
C LEU A 8 -21.12 2.34 -7.40
N CYS A 9 -20.80 2.41 -6.12
CA CYS A 9 -20.15 3.57 -5.52
C CYS A 9 -18.68 3.31 -5.31
N LEU A 10 -17.80 4.27 -5.61
CA LEU A 10 -16.42 4.31 -5.18
C LEU A 10 -16.22 5.40 -4.13
N ILE A 11 -15.64 5.03 -2.98
CA ILE A 11 -15.17 5.95 -1.94
C ILE A 11 -13.64 6.01 -2.02
N GLY A 12 -13.12 7.18 -2.35
CA GLY A 12 -11.71 7.41 -2.68
C GLY A 12 -11.44 7.30 -4.18
N PHE A 13 -10.86 8.38 -4.75
CA PHE A 13 -10.52 8.47 -6.17
C PHE A 13 -9.05 8.89 -6.35
N GLY A 14 -8.18 8.28 -5.53
CA GLY A 14 -6.73 8.36 -5.65
C GLY A 14 -6.21 7.57 -6.86
N GLU A 15 -4.96 7.10 -6.80
CA GLU A 15 -4.37 6.26 -7.82
C GLU A 15 -5.19 4.97 -8.03
N ALA A 16 -5.40 4.19 -6.97
CA ALA A 16 -6.08 2.91 -7.06
C ALA A 16 -7.56 3.02 -7.45
N GLY A 17 -8.31 3.96 -6.85
CA GLY A 17 -9.72 4.17 -7.17
C GLY A 17 -9.91 4.63 -8.61
N GLY A 18 -9.07 5.54 -9.09
CA GLY A 18 -9.07 6.02 -10.47
C GLY A 18 -8.79 4.91 -11.48
N GLU A 19 -7.78 4.07 -11.23
CA GLU A 19 -7.42 2.94 -12.09
C GLU A 19 -8.52 1.86 -12.13
N ILE A 20 -9.10 1.52 -10.99
CA ILE A 20 -10.24 0.58 -10.93
C ILE A 20 -11.40 1.13 -11.75
N ALA A 21 -11.77 2.38 -11.53
CA ALA A 21 -12.89 3.03 -12.21
C ALA A 21 -12.66 3.11 -13.73
N SER A 22 -11.51 3.62 -14.16
CA SER A 22 -11.15 3.76 -15.57
C SER A 22 -11.16 2.41 -16.29
N SER A 23 -10.59 1.37 -15.67
CA SER A 23 -10.53 0.04 -16.27
C SER A 23 -11.90 -0.66 -16.28
N LEU A 24 -12.77 -0.42 -15.30
CA LEU A 24 -14.17 -0.89 -15.32
C LEU A 24 -14.97 -0.19 -16.43
N CYS A 25 -14.85 1.13 -16.57
CA CYS A 25 -15.53 1.86 -17.62
C CYS A 25 -15.05 1.46 -19.02
N ALA A 26 -13.76 1.26 -19.22
CA ALA A 26 -13.21 0.78 -20.48
C ALA A 26 -13.69 -0.64 -20.84
N SER A 27 -13.86 -1.53 -19.85
CA SER A 27 -14.38 -2.87 -20.07
C SER A 27 -15.88 -2.88 -20.42
N ARG A 28 -16.63 -1.84 -20.02
CA ARG A 28 -18.03 -1.63 -20.35
C ARG A 28 -18.25 -1.49 -21.86
N ASP A 29 -17.37 -0.75 -22.52
CA ASP A 29 -17.48 -0.49 -23.97
C ASP A 29 -17.18 -1.76 -24.81
N ALA A 30 -16.47 -2.73 -24.21
CA ALA A 30 -16.11 -4.02 -24.84
C ALA A 30 -17.08 -5.17 -24.50
N SER A 31 -18.01 -4.99 -23.53
CA SER A 31 -18.88 -6.03 -23.01
C SER A 31 -20.31 -5.91 -23.57
N THR A 32 -20.95 -7.05 -23.87
CA THR A 32 -22.38 -7.13 -24.19
C THR A 32 -23.28 -7.14 -22.94
N ALA A 33 -22.70 -7.28 -21.74
CA ALA A 33 -23.44 -7.26 -20.48
C ALA A 33 -23.49 -5.83 -19.91
N PRO A 34 -24.65 -5.34 -19.43
CA PRO A 34 -24.74 -4.03 -18.82
C PRO A 34 -23.95 -4.00 -17.50
N LEU A 35 -22.91 -3.17 -17.44
CA LEU A 35 -22.23 -2.84 -16.18
C LEU A 35 -23.02 -1.76 -15.42
N PRO A 36 -22.90 -1.72 -14.07
CA PRO A 36 -23.57 -0.71 -13.25
C PRO A 36 -23.10 0.70 -13.61
N SER A 37 -23.94 1.70 -13.35
CA SER A 37 -23.49 3.09 -13.32
C SER A 37 -22.51 3.26 -12.17
N ILE A 38 -21.43 4.02 -12.39
CA ILE A 38 -20.41 4.25 -11.37
C ILE A 38 -20.49 5.68 -10.88
N THR A 39 -20.65 5.84 -9.57
CA THR A 39 -20.57 7.14 -8.89
C THR A 39 -19.35 7.11 -7.97
N ALA A 40 -18.62 8.20 -7.87
CA ALA A 40 -17.47 8.29 -6.97
C ALA A 40 -17.56 9.50 -6.05
N PHE A 41 -17.02 9.34 -4.84
CA PHE A 41 -16.80 10.42 -3.89
C PHE A 41 -15.36 10.35 -3.40
N ASP A 42 -14.70 11.49 -3.41
CA ASP A 42 -13.39 11.69 -2.77
C ASP A 42 -13.44 12.98 -1.97
N ILE A 43 -12.93 12.99 -0.75
CA ILE A 43 -12.96 14.18 0.11
C ILE A 43 -12.27 15.39 -0.54
N LYS A 44 -11.30 15.17 -1.43
CA LYS A 44 -10.66 16.23 -2.21
C LYS A 44 -11.60 16.91 -3.21
N SER A 45 -12.72 16.28 -3.57
CA SER A 45 -13.75 16.90 -4.43
C SER A 45 -14.52 18.02 -3.73
N THR A 46 -14.45 18.10 -2.40
CA THR A 46 -15.06 19.14 -1.57
C THR A 46 -14.09 20.25 -1.13
N GLN A 47 -12.78 20.07 -1.36
CA GLN A 47 -11.75 21.03 -0.96
C GLN A 47 -11.50 22.05 -2.07
N PRO A 48 -11.47 23.38 -1.78
CA PRO A 48 -11.36 24.42 -2.82
C PRO A 48 -10.19 24.22 -3.78
N ASP A 49 -9.01 23.84 -3.25
CA ASP A 49 -7.77 23.75 -4.02
C ASP A 49 -7.65 22.50 -4.91
N SER A 50 -8.45 21.46 -4.64
CA SER A 50 -8.36 20.17 -5.35
C SER A 50 -9.67 19.74 -6.04
N ALA A 51 -10.78 20.37 -5.72
CA ALA A 51 -12.10 19.95 -6.20
C ALA A 51 -12.21 19.89 -7.73
N GLN A 52 -11.71 20.92 -8.42
CA GLN A 52 -11.78 20.98 -9.88
C GLN A 52 -10.94 19.87 -10.53
N LEU A 53 -9.72 19.65 -10.05
CA LEU A 53 -8.85 18.58 -10.54
C LEU A 53 -9.49 17.21 -10.31
N MET A 54 -10.06 16.98 -9.11
CA MET A 54 -10.69 15.70 -8.78
C MET A 54 -11.90 15.42 -9.66
N ARG A 55 -12.77 16.40 -9.89
CA ARG A 55 -13.93 16.27 -10.82
C ARG A 55 -13.46 15.97 -12.24
N SER A 56 -12.47 16.71 -12.76
CA SER A 56 -11.93 16.45 -14.10
C SER A 56 -11.34 15.04 -14.24
N ARG A 57 -10.74 14.48 -13.19
CA ARG A 57 -10.25 13.10 -13.18
C ARG A 57 -11.38 12.08 -13.21
N MET A 58 -12.46 12.31 -12.44
CA MET A 58 -13.65 11.44 -12.44
C MET A 58 -14.35 11.49 -13.80
N ASP A 59 -14.55 12.68 -14.37
CA ASP A 59 -15.14 12.87 -15.70
C ASP A 59 -14.32 12.14 -16.77
N ALA A 60 -12.99 12.28 -16.75
CA ALA A 60 -12.09 11.60 -17.70
C ALA A 60 -12.15 10.07 -17.58
N ALA A 61 -12.46 9.54 -16.40
CA ALA A 61 -12.68 8.12 -16.15
C ALA A 61 -14.10 7.64 -16.50
N GLY A 62 -15.00 8.53 -16.92
CA GLY A 62 -16.40 8.20 -17.20
C GLY A 62 -17.26 7.92 -15.96
N VAL A 63 -16.91 8.54 -14.83
CA VAL A 63 -17.54 8.32 -13.52
C VAL A 63 -18.25 9.58 -13.05
N GLU A 64 -19.47 9.41 -12.53
CA GLU A 64 -20.24 10.52 -11.94
C GLU A 64 -19.62 10.96 -10.61
N CYS A 65 -19.28 12.24 -10.48
CA CYS A 65 -18.78 12.83 -9.24
C CYS A 65 -19.96 13.18 -8.31
N ALA A 66 -20.07 12.47 -7.18
CA ALA A 66 -21.02 12.82 -6.13
C ALA A 66 -20.58 14.07 -5.36
N SER A 67 -21.54 14.91 -4.94
CA SER A 67 -21.27 16.11 -4.15
C SER A 67 -20.78 15.80 -2.73
N ASP A 68 -21.23 14.67 -2.18
CA ASP A 68 -20.96 14.23 -0.81
C ASP A 68 -21.13 12.72 -0.69
N MET A 69 -20.83 12.19 0.48
CA MET A 69 -20.92 10.74 0.79
C MET A 69 -22.37 10.23 0.69
N VAL A 70 -23.35 11.04 1.10
CA VAL A 70 -24.78 10.65 1.06
C VAL A 70 -25.19 10.33 -0.37
N MET A 71 -24.91 11.27 -1.28
CA MET A 71 -25.25 11.12 -2.70
C MET A 71 -24.46 10.01 -3.37
N ALA A 72 -23.23 9.74 -2.92
CA ALA A 72 -22.41 8.68 -3.46
C ALA A 72 -22.98 7.29 -3.14
N VAL A 73 -23.36 7.06 -1.88
CA VAL A 73 -23.76 5.75 -1.35
C VAL A 73 -25.24 5.44 -1.62
N ALA A 74 -26.11 6.47 -1.74
CA ALA A 74 -27.55 6.30 -1.94
C ALA A 74 -27.88 5.45 -3.17
N GLY A 75 -28.66 4.38 -2.96
CA GLY A 75 -29.09 3.45 -4.02
C GLY A 75 -27.97 2.56 -4.59
N ALA A 76 -26.76 2.59 -4.03
CA ALA A 76 -25.68 1.72 -4.46
C ALA A 76 -25.91 0.28 -3.96
N GLN A 77 -25.86 -0.70 -4.85
CA GLN A 77 -25.88 -2.11 -4.49
C GLN A 77 -24.51 -2.60 -4.01
N ALA A 78 -23.47 -1.89 -4.38
CA ALA A 78 -22.12 -2.15 -3.89
C ALA A 78 -21.33 -0.85 -3.73
N VAL A 79 -20.50 -0.81 -2.71
CA VAL A 79 -19.59 0.30 -2.38
C VAL A 79 -18.18 -0.27 -2.36
N ILE A 80 -17.26 0.29 -3.14
CA ILE A 80 -15.83 0.00 -3.10
C ILE A 80 -15.15 1.13 -2.34
N SER A 81 -14.50 0.83 -1.22
CA SER A 81 -13.70 1.79 -0.45
C SER A 81 -12.21 1.61 -0.75
N VAL A 82 -11.57 2.68 -1.26
CA VAL A 82 -10.15 2.72 -1.65
C VAL A 82 -9.56 4.06 -1.22
N VAL A 83 -9.45 4.25 0.08
CA VAL A 83 -8.86 5.43 0.72
C VAL A 83 -7.50 5.08 1.35
N THR A 84 -6.85 6.04 1.98
CA THR A 84 -5.61 5.77 2.75
C THR A 84 -5.90 4.95 4.01
N ALA A 85 -4.91 4.21 4.51
CA ALA A 85 -5.07 3.28 5.64
C ALA A 85 -5.64 3.97 6.89
N ASP A 86 -5.14 5.17 7.21
CA ASP A 86 -5.57 6.01 8.32
C ASP A 86 -7.02 6.50 8.22
N ARG A 87 -7.61 6.50 7.02
CA ARG A 87 -9.00 6.92 6.74
C ARG A 87 -9.97 5.78 6.53
N ALA A 88 -9.49 4.53 6.51
CA ALA A 88 -10.30 3.37 6.15
C ALA A 88 -11.53 3.20 7.05
N HIS A 89 -11.34 3.25 8.37
CA HIS A 89 -12.45 3.11 9.32
C HIS A 89 -13.41 4.31 9.30
N GLU A 90 -12.89 5.54 9.20
CA GLU A 90 -13.71 6.74 9.08
C GLU A 90 -14.62 6.69 7.85
N ALA A 91 -14.08 6.26 6.70
CA ALA A 91 -14.86 6.08 5.48
C ALA A 91 -15.97 5.03 5.63
N ALA A 92 -15.70 3.93 6.33
CA ALA A 92 -16.72 2.92 6.66
C ALA A 92 -17.82 3.48 7.59
N VAL A 93 -17.45 4.23 8.63
CA VAL A 93 -18.41 4.88 9.55
C VAL A 93 -19.30 5.88 8.80
N MET A 94 -18.73 6.68 7.92
CA MET A 94 -19.50 7.64 7.11
C MET A 94 -20.44 6.92 6.14
N ALA A 95 -19.97 5.87 5.48
CA ALA A 95 -20.78 5.08 4.56
C ALA A 95 -21.92 4.35 5.27
N ALA A 96 -21.69 3.82 6.47
CA ALA A 96 -22.68 3.10 7.27
C ALA A 96 -23.92 3.94 7.59
N GLN A 97 -23.78 5.26 7.68
CA GLN A 97 -24.92 6.16 7.95
C GLN A 97 -25.95 6.19 6.80
N HIS A 98 -25.57 5.75 5.60
CA HIS A 98 -26.36 5.91 4.38
C HIS A 98 -26.38 4.67 3.48
N ILE A 99 -25.68 3.59 3.88
CA ILE A 99 -25.63 2.37 3.10
C ILE A 99 -27.00 1.69 3.04
N GLU A 100 -27.38 1.23 1.85
CA GLU A 100 -28.62 0.49 1.68
C GLU A 100 -28.53 -0.90 2.34
N ALA A 101 -29.65 -1.32 2.94
CA ALA A 101 -29.73 -2.64 3.54
C ALA A 101 -29.43 -3.74 2.50
N GLY A 102 -28.47 -4.61 2.80
CA GLY A 102 -28.02 -5.66 1.91
C GLY A 102 -27.05 -5.23 0.82
N ALA A 103 -26.63 -3.95 0.74
CA ALA A 103 -25.56 -3.53 -0.15
C ALA A 103 -24.20 -4.11 0.30
N LEU A 104 -23.36 -4.49 -0.66
CA LEU A 104 -21.99 -4.96 -0.37
C LEU A 104 -21.06 -3.77 -0.12
N PHE A 105 -20.28 -3.82 0.94
CA PHE A 105 -19.18 -2.88 1.20
C PHE A 105 -17.83 -3.59 1.04
N LEU A 106 -17.17 -3.33 -0.08
CA LEU A 106 -15.88 -3.93 -0.43
C LEU A 106 -14.76 -3.03 0.09
N ASP A 107 -14.20 -3.37 1.23
CA ASP A 107 -13.10 -2.62 1.84
C ASP A 107 -11.76 -3.06 1.24
N MET A 108 -11.27 -2.32 0.24
CA MET A 108 -9.98 -2.58 -0.44
C MET A 108 -8.80 -1.82 0.17
N ASN A 109 -9.00 -1.18 1.34
CA ASN A 109 -7.96 -0.39 1.99
C ASN A 109 -6.84 -1.29 2.56
N SER A 110 -5.61 -0.80 2.52
CA SER A 110 -4.44 -1.52 3.08
C SER A 110 -4.22 -1.14 4.54
N CYS A 111 -5.10 -1.58 5.44
CA CYS A 111 -5.02 -1.34 6.87
C CYS A 111 -4.95 -2.64 7.69
N ALA A 112 -4.64 -2.53 8.98
CA ALA A 112 -4.51 -3.66 9.88
C ALA A 112 -5.82 -4.46 10.02
N PRO A 113 -5.76 -5.78 10.27
CA PRO A 113 -6.93 -6.64 10.44
C PRO A 113 -7.93 -6.15 11.50
N GLY A 114 -7.45 -5.63 12.63
CA GLY A 114 -8.31 -5.05 13.66
C GLY A 114 -9.10 -3.84 13.18
N THR A 115 -8.55 -3.03 12.27
CA THR A 115 -9.27 -1.92 11.62
C THR A 115 -10.37 -2.45 10.70
N LYS A 116 -10.10 -3.53 9.95
CA LYS A 116 -11.10 -4.21 9.10
C LYS A 116 -12.26 -4.76 9.92
N GLN A 117 -11.98 -5.39 11.04
CA GLN A 117 -13.00 -5.92 11.96
C GLN A 117 -13.91 -4.81 12.49
N LYS A 118 -13.33 -3.70 12.98
CA LYS A 118 -14.11 -2.54 13.43
C LYS A 118 -14.97 -1.94 12.31
N SER A 119 -14.45 -1.90 11.09
CA SER A 119 -15.20 -1.41 9.91
C SER A 119 -16.32 -2.37 9.54
N ALA A 120 -16.10 -3.69 9.68
CA ALA A 120 -17.13 -4.69 9.47
C ALA A 120 -18.28 -4.51 10.45
N ASP A 121 -17.98 -4.33 11.75
CA ASP A 121 -18.99 -4.16 12.79
C ASP A 121 -19.94 -2.98 12.47
N VAL A 122 -19.43 -1.83 12.06
CA VAL A 122 -20.27 -0.66 11.78
C VAL A 122 -21.11 -0.82 10.50
N ILE A 123 -20.57 -1.46 9.47
CA ILE A 123 -21.29 -1.73 8.22
C ILE A 123 -22.39 -2.77 8.44
N GLU A 124 -22.10 -3.86 9.13
CA GLU A 124 -23.07 -4.93 9.43
C GLU A 124 -24.20 -4.41 10.35
N GLN A 125 -23.88 -3.60 11.37
CA GLN A 125 -24.88 -2.95 12.22
C GLN A 125 -25.83 -2.02 11.45
N ALA A 126 -25.34 -1.41 10.38
CA ALA A 126 -26.14 -0.58 9.49
C ALA A 126 -26.97 -1.39 8.48
N GLY A 127 -26.85 -2.72 8.48
CA GLY A 127 -27.56 -3.62 7.55
C GLY A 127 -26.82 -3.82 6.21
N GLY A 128 -25.63 -3.27 6.03
CA GLY A 128 -24.75 -3.55 4.90
C GLY A 128 -24.11 -4.94 5.03
N ARG A 129 -23.41 -5.40 4.00
CA ARG A 129 -22.68 -6.68 3.96
C ARG A 129 -21.20 -6.41 3.71
N TYR A 130 -20.39 -6.59 4.73
CA TYR A 130 -18.97 -6.26 4.67
C TYR A 130 -18.13 -7.35 4.01
N VAL A 131 -17.17 -6.93 3.19
CA VAL A 131 -16.19 -7.79 2.53
C VAL A 131 -14.80 -7.20 2.73
N ASP A 132 -13.92 -7.88 3.46
CA ASP A 132 -12.49 -7.57 3.53
C ASP A 132 -11.83 -7.98 2.22
N VAL A 133 -11.24 -7.02 1.50
CA VAL A 133 -10.55 -7.26 0.23
C VAL A 133 -9.10 -6.81 0.32
N ALA A 134 -8.18 -7.71 0.03
CA ALA A 134 -6.75 -7.44 -0.03
C ALA A 134 -6.26 -7.45 -1.48
N VAL A 135 -5.80 -6.32 -1.96
CA VAL A 135 -5.20 -6.17 -3.29
C VAL A 135 -3.76 -6.68 -3.24
N MET A 136 -3.42 -7.70 -4.04
CA MET A 136 -2.17 -8.46 -3.91
C MET A 136 -1.05 -8.04 -4.87
N ALA A 137 -1.34 -7.12 -5.82
CA ALA A 137 -0.38 -6.57 -6.78
C ALA A 137 -0.70 -5.09 -7.06
N PRO A 138 0.21 -4.33 -7.70
CA PRO A 138 -0.08 -2.95 -8.10
C PRO A 138 -1.28 -2.88 -9.04
N ILE A 139 -2.24 -2.01 -8.73
CA ILE A 139 -3.48 -1.86 -9.53
C ILE A 139 -3.18 -1.27 -10.91
N THR A 140 -2.17 -0.42 -11.02
CA THR A 140 -1.73 0.20 -12.28
C THR A 140 -1.38 -0.80 -13.40
N THR A 141 -1.09 -2.07 -13.02
CA THR A 141 -0.73 -3.11 -14.01
C THR A 141 -1.95 -3.74 -14.69
N ALA A 142 -3.05 -3.95 -13.94
CA ALA A 142 -4.21 -4.72 -14.43
C ALA A 142 -5.57 -4.11 -14.06
N GLY A 143 -5.59 -2.90 -13.46
CA GLY A 143 -6.80 -2.21 -13.06
C GLY A 143 -7.69 -3.06 -12.15
N HIS A 144 -8.99 -3.13 -12.47
CA HIS A 144 -9.96 -3.95 -11.73
C HIS A 144 -9.68 -5.46 -11.79
N ARG A 145 -8.86 -5.94 -12.75
CA ARG A 145 -8.45 -7.36 -12.88
C ARG A 145 -7.22 -7.72 -12.07
N THR A 146 -6.71 -6.81 -11.26
CA THR A 146 -5.60 -7.11 -10.33
C THR A 146 -6.00 -8.25 -9.38
N THR A 147 -5.10 -9.19 -9.14
CA THR A 147 -5.35 -10.33 -8.23
C THR A 147 -5.63 -9.83 -6.81
N MET A 148 -6.72 -10.31 -6.24
CA MET A 148 -7.19 -9.94 -4.90
C MET A 148 -7.55 -11.18 -4.09
N LEU A 149 -7.46 -11.06 -2.76
CA LEU A 149 -8.04 -12.00 -1.82
C LEU A 149 -9.25 -11.34 -1.16
N ALA A 150 -10.25 -12.12 -0.79
CA ALA A 150 -11.40 -11.62 -0.03
C ALA A 150 -11.76 -12.56 1.11
N ALA A 151 -12.29 -11.98 2.19
CA ALA A 151 -12.87 -12.71 3.32
C ALA A 151 -14.20 -12.07 3.71
N SER A 152 -15.27 -12.88 3.83
CA SER A 152 -16.61 -12.41 4.18
C SER A 152 -17.53 -13.55 4.52
N THR A 153 -18.42 -13.35 5.49
CA THR A 153 -19.59 -14.21 5.72
C THR A 153 -20.61 -14.14 4.57
N HIS A 154 -20.50 -13.13 3.69
CA HIS A 154 -21.32 -12.92 2.50
C HIS A 154 -20.62 -13.37 1.21
N GLY A 155 -19.76 -14.39 1.29
CA GLY A 155 -18.87 -14.84 0.22
C GLY A 155 -19.53 -15.10 -1.10
N GLU A 156 -20.72 -15.77 -1.13
CA GLU A 156 -21.46 -16.05 -2.37
C GLU A 156 -21.87 -14.76 -3.11
N ALA A 157 -22.41 -13.77 -2.37
CA ALA A 157 -22.81 -12.51 -2.95
C ALA A 157 -21.61 -11.70 -3.45
N ALA A 158 -20.49 -11.73 -2.71
CA ALA A 158 -19.25 -11.08 -3.09
C ALA A 158 -18.68 -11.70 -4.38
N VAL A 159 -18.59 -13.03 -4.48
CA VAL A 159 -18.12 -13.74 -5.69
C VAL A 159 -19.02 -13.43 -6.89
N ALA A 160 -20.34 -13.42 -6.69
CA ALA A 160 -21.26 -13.06 -7.77
C ALA A 160 -21.01 -11.65 -8.31
N LEU A 161 -20.75 -10.67 -7.41
CA LEU A 161 -20.40 -9.31 -7.80
C LEU A 161 -19.04 -9.27 -8.51
N PHE A 162 -18.00 -9.87 -7.94
CA PHE A 162 -16.66 -9.89 -8.55
C PHE A 162 -16.67 -10.51 -9.94
N THR A 163 -17.41 -11.59 -10.10
CA THR A 163 -17.59 -12.24 -11.42
C THR A 163 -18.29 -11.31 -12.41
N ALA A 164 -19.36 -10.63 -11.97
CA ALA A 164 -20.08 -9.68 -12.81
C ALA A 164 -19.25 -8.46 -13.23
N LEU A 165 -18.26 -8.07 -12.40
CA LEU A 165 -17.33 -6.98 -12.67
C LEU A 165 -16.02 -7.46 -13.33
N ASP A 166 -15.90 -8.75 -13.69
CA ASP A 166 -14.67 -9.38 -14.24
C ASP A 166 -13.42 -9.14 -13.36
N MET A 167 -13.61 -9.15 -12.03
CA MET A 167 -12.54 -8.98 -11.04
C MET A 167 -11.96 -10.34 -10.64
N LYS A 168 -10.63 -10.43 -10.50
CA LYS A 168 -9.91 -11.65 -10.10
C LYS A 168 -9.79 -11.73 -8.58
N VAL A 169 -10.77 -12.33 -7.93
CA VAL A 169 -10.82 -12.44 -6.47
C VAL A 169 -10.93 -13.90 -6.05
N SER A 170 -10.14 -14.29 -5.04
CA SER A 170 -10.21 -15.59 -4.37
C SER A 170 -10.70 -15.42 -2.94
N LEU A 171 -11.74 -16.16 -2.54
CA LEU A 171 -12.15 -16.22 -1.15
C LEU A 171 -11.15 -17.05 -0.34
N VAL A 172 -10.73 -16.51 0.82
CA VAL A 172 -9.78 -17.15 1.73
C VAL A 172 -10.41 -17.54 3.08
N GLY A 173 -11.67 -17.17 3.30
CA GLY A 173 -12.43 -17.48 4.51
C GLY A 173 -13.58 -16.50 4.74
N GLU A 174 -14.19 -16.60 5.92
CA GLU A 174 -15.38 -15.84 6.27
C GLU A 174 -15.09 -14.64 7.19
N ALA A 175 -14.04 -14.72 8.02
CA ALA A 175 -13.76 -13.73 9.05
C ALA A 175 -13.20 -12.43 8.45
N PRO A 176 -13.82 -11.25 8.72
CA PRO A 176 -13.24 -9.96 8.35
C PRO A 176 -11.83 -9.78 8.93
N GLY A 177 -10.92 -9.28 8.12
CA GLY A 177 -9.51 -9.11 8.47
C GLY A 177 -8.61 -10.26 8.02
N LEU A 178 -9.14 -11.43 7.62
CA LEU A 178 -8.32 -12.58 7.23
C LEU A 178 -7.55 -12.33 5.91
N ALA A 179 -8.19 -11.77 4.89
CA ALA A 179 -7.52 -11.42 3.64
C ALA A 179 -6.44 -10.37 3.87
N SER A 180 -6.74 -9.36 4.69
CA SER A 180 -5.77 -8.34 5.10
C SER A 180 -4.62 -8.92 5.92
N THR A 181 -4.86 -9.88 6.83
CA THR A 181 -3.80 -10.58 7.57
C THR A 181 -2.80 -11.23 6.62
N ILE A 182 -3.29 -12.00 5.64
CA ILE A 182 -2.43 -12.66 4.64
C ILE A 182 -1.55 -11.63 3.92
N LYS A 183 -2.16 -10.51 3.47
CA LYS A 183 -1.42 -9.43 2.81
C LYS A 183 -0.37 -8.79 3.72
N MET A 184 -0.71 -8.49 4.97
CA MET A 184 0.20 -7.84 5.93
C MET A 184 1.40 -8.74 6.24
N LEU A 185 1.17 -10.03 6.54
CA LEU A 185 2.25 -10.98 6.80
C LEU A 185 3.15 -11.19 5.57
N ARG A 186 2.57 -11.27 4.35
CA ARG A 186 3.34 -11.29 3.12
C ARG A 186 4.21 -10.03 2.97
N SER A 187 3.72 -8.88 3.38
CA SER A 187 4.44 -7.61 3.27
C SER A 187 5.70 -7.56 4.14
N VAL A 188 5.75 -8.28 5.27
CA VAL A 188 6.97 -8.44 6.07
C VAL A 188 8.11 -8.95 5.19
N MET A 189 7.88 -10.04 4.44
CA MET A 189 8.91 -10.62 3.58
C MET A 189 9.23 -9.73 2.38
N ILE A 190 8.23 -9.30 1.63
CA ILE A 190 8.45 -8.56 0.38
C ILE A 190 9.19 -7.25 0.61
N LYS A 191 8.73 -6.43 1.57
CA LYS A 191 9.33 -5.13 1.85
C LYS A 191 10.56 -5.22 2.74
N GLY A 192 10.62 -6.25 3.60
CA GLY A 192 11.81 -6.56 4.38
C GLY A 192 13.00 -6.93 3.49
N ILE A 193 12.80 -7.78 2.50
CA ILE A 193 13.84 -8.12 1.53
C ILE A 193 14.28 -6.87 0.74
N GLU A 194 13.36 -5.99 0.35
CA GLU A 194 13.71 -4.73 -0.31
C GLU A 194 14.59 -3.86 0.59
N ALA A 195 14.24 -3.69 1.86
CA ALA A 195 15.01 -2.90 2.81
C ALA A 195 16.40 -3.49 3.09
N LEU A 196 16.49 -4.81 3.28
CA LEU A 196 17.77 -5.51 3.46
C LEU A 196 18.66 -5.42 2.21
N THR A 197 18.05 -5.57 1.02
CA THR A 197 18.78 -5.42 -0.25
C THR A 197 19.33 -4.00 -0.38
N ALA A 198 18.53 -2.98 -0.03
CA ALA A 198 18.97 -1.59 -0.05
C ALA A 198 20.15 -1.35 0.88
N GLU A 199 20.09 -1.85 2.11
CA GLU A 199 21.16 -1.70 3.09
C GLU A 199 22.46 -2.38 2.62
N CYS A 200 22.37 -3.62 2.16
CA CYS A 200 23.52 -4.41 1.68
C CYS A 200 24.22 -3.71 0.50
N PHE A 201 23.48 -3.37 -0.55
CA PHE A 201 24.06 -2.80 -1.76
C PHE A 201 24.50 -1.34 -1.61
N GLN A 202 23.87 -0.58 -0.70
CA GLN A 202 24.35 0.74 -0.32
C GLN A 202 25.72 0.65 0.36
N ALA A 203 25.89 -0.27 1.31
CA ALA A 203 27.18 -0.52 1.95
C ALA A 203 28.25 -1.03 0.95
N ALA A 204 27.87 -1.97 0.07
CA ALA A 204 28.76 -2.49 -0.98
C ALA A 204 29.19 -1.39 -1.95
N CYS A 205 28.31 -0.45 -2.30
CA CYS A 205 28.64 0.70 -3.15
C CYS A 205 29.67 1.61 -2.48
N ARG A 206 29.49 1.95 -1.22
CA ARG A 206 30.44 2.76 -0.44
C ARG A 206 31.79 2.08 -0.29
N ALA A 207 31.79 0.74 -0.19
CA ALA A 207 33.02 -0.07 -0.11
C ALA A 207 33.69 -0.35 -1.48
N GLY A 208 33.01 -0.08 -2.59
CA GLY A 208 33.51 -0.35 -3.95
C GLY A 208 33.51 -1.82 -4.36
N VAL A 209 32.60 -2.66 -3.79
CA VAL A 209 32.57 -4.13 -3.96
C VAL A 209 31.20 -4.65 -4.41
N VAL A 210 30.45 -3.85 -5.17
CA VAL A 210 29.05 -4.19 -5.59
C VAL A 210 29.02 -5.48 -6.41
N ASP A 211 29.94 -5.61 -7.40
CA ASP A 211 29.97 -6.76 -8.30
C ASP A 211 30.39 -8.04 -7.57
N GLU A 212 31.33 -7.95 -6.64
CA GLU A 212 31.79 -9.07 -5.82
C GLU A 212 30.68 -9.58 -4.87
N VAL A 213 29.94 -8.66 -4.26
CA VAL A 213 28.78 -9.01 -3.40
C VAL A 213 27.69 -9.66 -4.24
N ALA A 214 27.32 -9.08 -5.39
CA ALA A 214 26.32 -9.65 -6.28
C ALA A 214 26.73 -11.06 -6.75
N ALA A 215 27.97 -11.24 -7.22
CA ALA A 215 28.49 -12.53 -7.67
C ALA A 215 28.53 -13.59 -6.53
N SER A 216 28.84 -13.17 -5.30
CA SER A 216 28.83 -14.07 -4.15
C SER A 216 27.42 -14.54 -3.79
N LEU A 217 26.41 -13.64 -3.88
CA LEU A 217 25.02 -13.97 -3.65
C LEU A 217 24.46 -14.87 -4.75
N ASP A 218 24.75 -14.57 -6.03
CA ASP A 218 24.36 -15.40 -7.18
C ASP A 218 24.97 -16.81 -7.14
N ALA A 219 26.19 -16.94 -6.60
CA ALA A 219 26.82 -18.26 -6.39
C ALA A 219 26.08 -19.10 -5.34
N SER A 220 25.42 -18.47 -4.37
CA SER A 220 24.63 -19.13 -3.33
C SER A 220 23.19 -19.41 -3.76
N GLU A 221 22.62 -18.52 -4.58
CA GLU A 221 21.23 -18.56 -5.09
C GLU A 221 21.23 -18.25 -6.60
N PRO A 222 21.63 -19.19 -7.47
CA PRO A 222 21.92 -18.93 -8.89
C PRO A 222 20.74 -18.39 -9.72
N ASP A 223 19.51 -18.63 -9.29
CA ASP A 223 18.29 -18.26 -10.04
C ASP A 223 17.77 -16.87 -9.70
N GLU A 224 18.38 -16.16 -8.74
CA GLU A 224 17.83 -14.91 -8.22
C GLU A 224 18.21 -13.65 -9.02
N GLY A 225 19.41 -13.58 -9.61
CA GLY A 225 19.91 -12.39 -10.31
C GLY A 225 19.98 -11.17 -9.38
N TRP A 226 20.81 -11.23 -8.37
CA TRP A 226 20.81 -10.25 -7.27
C TRP A 226 21.09 -8.82 -7.70
N ALA A 227 21.87 -8.59 -8.74
CA ALA A 227 22.10 -7.25 -9.27
C ALA A 227 20.80 -6.63 -9.87
N GLU A 228 20.06 -7.40 -10.66
CA GLU A 228 18.78 -7.00 -11.22
C GLU A 228 17.74 -6.80 -10.13
N ARG A 229 17.67 -7.72 -9.17
CA ARG A 229 16.76 -7.63 -8.03
C ARG A 229 17.05 -6.41 -7.17
N ALA A 230 18.31 -6.13 -6.86
CA ALA A 230 18.70 -4.94 -6.13
C ALA A 230 18.32 -3.66 -6.89
N SER A 231 18.62 -3.60 -8.19
CA SER A 231 18.26 -2.49 -9.05
C SER A 231 16.75 -2.23 -9.07
N TYR A 232 15.94 -3.29 -9.18
CA TYR A 232 14.48 -3.20 -9.11
C TYR A 232 13.98 -2.72 -7.74
N ASN A 233 14.54 -3.27 -6.64
CA ASN A 233 14.15 -2.89 -5.28
C ASN A 233 14.43 -1.41 -5.01
N MET A 234 15.58 -0.87 -5.46
CA MET A 234 15.93 0.54 -5.32
C MET A 234 14.91 1.45 -6.02
N GLU A 235 14.55 1.15 -7.28
CA GLU A 235 13.54 1.92 -8.00
C GLU A 235 12.19 1.92 -7.27
N ARG A 236 11.78 0.77 -6.76
CA ARG A 236 10.52 0.67 -6.05
C ARG A 236 10.49 1.46 -4.74
N MET A 237 11.61 1.47 -4.03
CA MET A 237 11.74 2.19 -2.76
C MET A 237 11.74 3.70 -2.98
N THR A 238 12.43 4.22 -3.99
CA THR A 238 12.42 5.66 -4.31
C THR A 238 11.06 6.12 -4.85
N THR A 239 10.45 5.34 -5.74
CA THR A 239 9.17 5.73 -6.38
C THR A 239 7.96 5.63 -5.46
N HIS A 240 7.93 4.62 -4.56
CA HIS A 240 6.74 4.29 -3.77
C HIS A 240 6.99 4.27 -2.26
N GLY A 241 8.17 4.67 -1.79
CA GLY A 241 8.64 4.49 -0.42
C GLY A 241 7.68 5.04 0.63
N LEU A 242 7.21 6.28 0.50
CA LEU A 242 6.29 6.90 1.46
C LEU A 242 5.00 6.07 1.65
N ARG A 243 4.37 5.65 0.56
CA ARG A 243 3.17 4.79 0.64
C ARG A 243 3.50 3.43 1.25
N ARG A 244 4.66 2.86 0.91
CA ARG A 244 5.10 1.55 1.40
C ARG A 244 5.50 1.59 2.88
N ALA A 245 6.04 2.71 3.36
CA ALA A 245 6.27 2.97 4.78
C ALA A 245 4.95 2.96 5.56
N ALA A 246 3.93 3.68 5.08
CA ALA A 246 2.61 3.66 5.69
C ALA A 246 2.01 2.24 5.75
N GLU A 247 2.16 1.44 4.68
CA GLU A 247 1.74 0.04 4.68
C GLU A 247 2.54 -0.81 5.70
N MET A 248 3.83 -0.51 5.94
CA MET A 248 4.66 -1.23 6.93
C MET A 248 4.32 -0.84 8.38
N HIS A 249 3.84 0.37 8.62
CA HIS A 249 3.25 0.72 9.92
C HIS A 249 2.01 -0.12 10.21
N GLU A 250 1.12 -0.34 9.23
CA GLU A 250 -0.03 -1.24 9.40
C GLU A 250 0.40 -2.71 9.61
N VAL A 251 1.51 -3.13 9.00
CA VAL A 251 2.13 -4.43 9.27
C VAL A 251 2.59 -4.52 10.73
N ALA A 252 3.25 -3.48 11.25
CA ALA A 252 3.71 -3.46 12.65
C ALA A 252 2.53 -3.54 13.64
N VAL A 253 1.42 -2.84 13.35
CA VAL A 253 0.18 -2.95 14.12
C VAL A 253 -0.37 -4.38 14.06
N THR A 254 -0.42 -4.98 12.88
CA THR A 254 -0.87 -6.36 12.69
C THR A 254 -0.05 -7.36 13.51
N LEU A 255 1.29 -7.21 13.51
CA LEU A 255 2.18 -8.08 14.30
C LEU A 255 1.96 -7.89 15.80
N ALA A 256 1.73 -6.66 16.25
CA ALA A 256 1.41 -6.37 17.65
C ALA A 256 0.07 -7.01 18.07
N GLU A 257 -0.95 -6.95 17.22
CA GLU A 257 -2.26 -7.63 17.44
C GLU A 257 -2.09 -9.16 17.57
N LEU A 258 -1.10 -9.73 16.87
CA LEU A 258 -0.76 -11.15 16.91
C LEU A 258 0.22 -11.52 18.04
N GLY A 259 0.67 -10.57 18.86
CA GLY A 259 1.66 -10.77 19.91
C GLY A 259 3.08 -11.05 19.41
N VAL A 260 3.41 -10.66 18.19
CA VAL A 260 4.72 -10.83 17.56
C VAL A 260 5.50 -9.52 17.59
N ALA A 261 6.79 -9.57 17.97
CA ALA A 261 7.66 -8.41 17.95
C ALA A 261 7.85 -7.89 16.52
N SER A 262 7.69 -6.57 16.31
CA SER A 262 7.67 -5.92 14.98
C SER A 262 8.96 -5.17 14.62
N GLY A 263 10.09 -5.41 15.31
CA GLY A 263 11.32 -4.64 15.12
C GLY A 263 11.81 -4.57 13.67
N MET A 264 11.82 -5.70 12.95
CA MET A 264 12.22 -5.73 11.53
C MET A 264 11.24 -4.94 10.64
N SER A 265 9.95 -5.03 10.92
CA SER A 265 8.92 -4.29 10.16
C SER A 265 8.98 -2.79 10.42
N ALA A 266 9.27 -2.36 11.66
CA ALA A 266 9.48 -0.96 12.01
C ALA A 266 10.71 -0.38 11.30
N ALA A 267 11.86 -1.06 11.37
CA ALA A 267 13.07 -0.67 10.65
C ALA A 267 12.85 -0.65 9.12
N THR A 268 12.05 -1.58 8.59
CA THR A 268 11.66 -1.58 7.18
C THR A 268 10.83 -0.34 6.83
N ALA A 269 9.90 0.07 7.71
CA ALA A 269 9.10 1.29 7.50
C ALA A 269 10.00 2.53 7.42
N GLU A 270 10.92 2.69 8.37
CA GLU A 270 11.89 3.78 8.39
C GLU A 270 12.74 3.82 7.12
N ARG A 271 13.21 2.65 6.66
CA ARG A 271 14.02 2.55 5.44
C ARG A 271 13.21 2.92 4.19
N GLN A 272 11.98 2.44 4.07
CA GLN A 272 11.09 2.80 2.97
C GLN A 272 10.77 4.31 2.96
N ASP A 273 10.55 4.89 4.14
CA ASP A 273 10.28 6.32 4.29
C ASP A 273 11.47 7.17 3.84
N ALA A 274 12.68 6.84 4.30
CA ALA A 274 13.91 7.54 3.92
C ALA A 274 14.12 7.56 2.40
N PHE A 275 13.96 6.40 1.73
CA PHE A 275 14.09 6.32 0.27
C PHE A 275 12.99 7.08 -0.46
N GLY A 276 11.75 7.04 0.04
CA GLY A 276 10.63 7.78 -0.54
C GLY A 276 10.75 9.28 -0.35
N ALA A 277 11.26 9.74 0.79
CA ALA A 277 11.48 11.15 1.11
C ALA A 277 12.61 11.78 0.28
N ALA A 278 13.57 10.99 -0.18
CA ALA A 278 14.65 11.44 -1.07
C ALA A 278 14.13 12.02 -2.41
N GLY A 279 12.91 11.68 -2.83
CA GLY A 279 12.26 12.26 -4.00
C GLY A 279 12.92 11.93 -5.34
N LEU A 280 13.77 10.90 -5.39
CA LEU A 280 14.51 10.50 -6.59
C LEU A 280 13.61 9.80 -7.61
N ASP A 281 13.65 10.26 -8.87
CA ASP A 281 13.08 9.55 -10.01
C ASP A 281 14.16 8.70 -10.71
N LEU A 282 14.14 7.40 -10.46
CA LEU A 282 15.03 6.42 -11.06
C LEU A 282 14.47 5.73 -12.32
N THR A 283 13.29 6.14 -12.81
CA THR A 283 12.58 5.49 -13.92
C THR A 283 13.45 5.39 -15.19
N ASN A 284 14.26 6.40 -15.46
CA ASN A 284 15.15 6.48 -16.62
C ASN A 284 16.61 6.10 -16.31
N VAL A 285 16.94 5.75 -15.06
CA VAL A 285 18.26 5.32 -14.65
C VAL A 285 18.37 3.80 -14.77
N ARG A 286 19.30 3.31 -15.58
CA ARG A 286 19.44 1.89 -15.91
C ARG A 286 20.66 1.26 -15.23
N GLY A 287 20.44 0.04 -14.68
CA GLY A 287 21.48 -0.74 -14.02
C GLY A 287 21.74 -0.33 -12.57
N LEU A 288 22.21 -1.31 -11.79
CA LEU A 288 22.42 -1.15 -10.35
C LEU A 288 23.42 -0.04 -10.02
N ALA A 289 24.57 -0.03 -10.68
CA ALA A 289 25.64 0.94 -10.41
C ALA A 289 25.19 2.41 -10.58
N ALA A 290 24.44 2.70 -11.67
CA ALA A 290 23.95 4.05 -11.92
C ALA A 290 22.88 4.48 -10.92
N ARG A 291 21.97 3.57 -10.54
CA ARG A 291 20.95 3.82 -9.51
C ARG A 291 21.58 4.05 -8.15
N MET A 292 22.58 3.24 -7.77
CA MET A 292 23.31 3.41 -6.52
C MET A 292 24.04 4.75 -6.46
N ALA A 293 24.72 5.15 -7.55
CA ALA A 293 25.39 6.45 -7.59
C ALA A 293 24.43 7.63 -7.41
N ALA A 294 23.22 7.57 -8.00
CA ALA A 294 22.19 8.58 -7.82
C ALA A 294 21.68 8.63 -6.37
N ILE A 295 21.43 7.48 -5.77
CA ILE A 295 20.98 7.35 -4.38
C ILE A 295 22.05 7.90 -3.42
N GLU A 296 23.31 7.48 -3.55
CA GLU A 296 24.39 7.93 -2.66
C GLU A 296 24.63 9.44 -2.76
N THR A 297 24.48 10.02 -3.94
CA THR A 297 24.58 11.49 -4.11
C THR A 297 23.51 12.21 -3.27
N GLU A 298 22.28 11.74 -3.28
CA GLU A 298 21.17 12.36 -2.54
C GLU A 298 21.30 12.14 -1.03
N PHE A 299 21.65 10.93 -0.61
CA PHE A 299 21.84 10.63 0.83
C PHE A 299 23.06 11.36 1.42
N ALA A 300 24.11 11.62 0.65
CA ALA A 300 25.25 12.43 1.09
C ALA A 300 24.90 13.91 1.27
N LEU A 301 23.95 14.45 0.48
CA LEU A 301 23.47 15.82 0.60
C LEU A 301 22.55 16.02 1.82
N GLY A 302 21.95 14.95 2.33
CA GLY A 302 21.03 14.96 3.48
C GLY A 302 21.70 14.70 4.84
N GLU A 303 22.97 14.33 4.90
CA GLU A 303 23.68 14.20 6.17
C GLU A 303 23.98 15.62 6.72
N PRO A 304 23.55 15.94 7.96
CA PRO A 304 24.01 17.17 8.58
C PRO A 304 25.52 17.11 8.68
N GLU A 305 26.21 18.20 8.29
CA GLU A 305 27.66 18.33 8.51
C GLU A 305 27.99 17.85 9.91
N ALA A 306 28.79 16.79 10.02
CA ALA A 306 29.26 16.30 11.29
C ALA A 306 29.86 17.52 12.03
N SER A 307 29.22 17.94 13.10
CA SER A 307 29.74 19.03 13.94
C SER A 307 31.16 18.63 14.34
N ASN A 308 32.14 19.30 13.74
CA ASN A 308 33.51 19.30 14.21
C ASN A 308 33.52 20.03 15.58
N ASP A 309 33.04 19.33 16.61
CA ASP A 309 33.27 19.74 17.98
C ASP A 309 34.56 19.06 18.47
N PRO A 310 35.69 19.79 18.59
CA PRO A 310 36.95 19.24 19.07
C PRO A 310 36.99 19.09 20.60
N GLY A 311 35.85 18.95 21.26
CA GLY A 311 35.69 19.10 22.71
C GLY A 311 35.27 17.88 23.51
N VAL A 312 35.63 16.62 23.12
CA VAL A 312 35.63 15.49 24.07
C VAL A 312 36.96 14.78 23.97
N ALA A 313 37.99 15.36 24.55
CA ALA A 313 39.24 14.69 24.87
C ALA A 313 38.96 13.61 25.94
N ASP A 314 39.35 12.43 25.62
CA ASP A 314 39.45 11.19 26.38
C ASP A 314 40.04 11.42 27.81
N GLU A 315 39.18 11.47 28.81
CA GLU A 315 39.55 11.50 30.24
C GLU A 315 39.44 10.11 30.91
N THR A 316 39.62 9.01 30.16
CA THR A 316 39.54 7.65 30.71
C THR A 316 40.79 6.78 30.48
N ALA A 317 41.97 7.38 30.32
CA ALA A 317 43.21 6.62 30.22
C ALA A 317 44.31 7.13 31.21
N GLN A 318 44.02 7.30 32.49
CA GLN A 318 45.06 7.53 33.52
C GLN A 318 44.61 7.15 34.94
N LYS A 319 44.20 5.87 35.13
CA LYS A 319 44.07 5.35 36.52
C LYS A 319 44.15 3.83 36.54
N THR A 320 45.28 3.27 36.25
CA THR A 320 45.65 1.88 36.66
C THR A 320 47.16 1.63 36.44
N ILE A 321 48.04 2.37 37.10
CA ILE A 321 49.39 1.95 37.43
C ILE A 321 49.78 2.70 38.70
N ASP A 322 49.31 2.26 39.85
CA ASP A 322 49.99 2.44 41.14
C ASP A 322 49.20 1.73 42.25
N GLU A 323 49.50 0.45 42.42
CA GLU A 323 49.32 -0.30 43.68
C GLU A 323 49.77 -1.74 43.41
N GLY A 324 51.05 -1.99 43.73
CA GLY A 324 51.63 -3.33 43.65
C GLY A 324 53.11 -3.33 44.04
N GLN A 325 53.43 -2.79 45.21
CA GLN A 325 54.67 -3.10 45.98
C GLN A 325 54.44 -2.69 47.43
N ASP A 326 53.98 -3.68 48.22
CA ASP A 326 54.59 -4.05 49.51
C ASP A 326 53.91 -5.36 50.01
#